data_04891051c58df692d0f02d3c64b067a6
#
_entry.id   04891051c58df692d0f02d3c64b067a6
#
_cell.length_a   1.000
_cell.length_b   1.000
_cell.length_c   1.000
_cell.angle_alpha   90.00
_cell.angle_beta   90.00
_cell.angle_gamma   90.00
#
_symmetry.space_group_name_H-M   'P 1'
#
loop_
_entity.id
_entity.type
_entity.pdbx_description
1 polymer ?
#
loop_
_entity_poly.entity_id
_entity_poly.type
_entity_poly.pdbx_seq_one_letter_code
_entity_poly.pdbx_strand_id
1 'polypeptide(L)'
;MLRLLDPFRVNVLLYDPYLNSQDAENLNVEKVDLDYLFERADIISLHAPSCPETDHMVGLAQLARMRDGALLINTARGSLIDHSALIEEAGTGRIRVALDVTTPEPLPSDSPLRKMANVIITPHLAGQGRYGHEQIGAATLQALEDFFSGKPVRGAVDHARWER
;
A
#
# COMPACT_ATOMS: atom_id res chain seq x y z
N MET A 1 -3.93 -0.34 -10.54
CA MET A 1 -2.57 -0.83 -10.73
C MET A 1 -2.51 -2.02 -11.68
N LEU A 2 -3.22 -3.14 -11.48
CA LEU A 2 -3.11 -4.38 -12.30
C LEU A 2 -3.16 -4.12 -13.81
N ARG A 3 -4.15 -3.35 -14.30
CA ARG A 3 -4.24 -2.99 -15.73
C ARG A 3 -3.01 -2.24 -16.29
N LEU A 4 -2.27 -1.54 -15.45
CA LEU A 4 -1.05 -0.83 -15.85
C LEU A 4 0.16 -1.76 -15.87
N LEU A 5 0.09 -2.90 -15.21
CA LEU A 5 1.15 -3.92 -15.21
C LEU A 5 1.04 -4.89 -16.38
N ASP A 6 -0.11 -4.99 -17.02
CA ASP A 6 -0.41 -5.92 -18.12
C ASP A 6 0.64 -5.92 -19.26
N PRO A 7 1.12 -4.75 -19.75
CA PRO A 7 2.13 -4.69 -20.79
C PRO A 7 3.50 -5.27 -20.38
N PHE A 8 3.77 -5.35 -19.08
CA PHE A 8 5.07 -5.79 -18.56
C PHE A 8 5.16 -7.32 -18.39
N ARG A 9 4.05 -8.04 -18.55
CA ARG A 9 3.99 -9.52 -18.45
C ARG A 9 4.59 -10.07 -17.16
N VAL A 10 4.37 -9.39 -16.04
CA VAL A 10 4.81 -9.83 -14.71
C VAL A 10 3.83 -10.84 -14.13
N ASN A 11 4.32 -11.77 -13.32
CA ASN A 11 3.48 -12.62 -12.49
C ASN A 11 3.00 -11.82 -11.28
N VAL A 12 1.70 -11.75 -11.05
CA VAL A 12 1.13 -10.99 -9.95
C VAL A 12 0.62 -11.93 -8.88
N LEU A 13 1.28 -11.91 -7.72
CA LEU A 13 0.79 -12.51 -6.47
C LEU A 13 -0.06 -11.48 -5.73
N LEU A 14 -1.20 -11.88 -5.22
CA LEU A 14 -2.09 -10.99 -4.48
C LEU A 14 -2.52 -11.63 -3.14
N TYR A 15 -2.27 -10.90 -2.07
CA TYR A 15 -2.88 -11.16 -0.76
C TYR A 15 -4.02 -10.17 -0.53
N ASP A 16 -5.23 -10.67 -0.43
CA ASP A 16 -6.42 -9.94 -0.02
C ASP A 16 -7.38 -10.95 0.64
N PRO A 17 -7.65 -10.84 1.95
CA PRO A 17 -8.53 -11.78 2.65
C PRO A 17 -9.97 -11.74 2.15
N TYR A 18 -10.40 -10.64 1.54
CA TYR A 18 -11.78 -10.43 1.06
C TYR A 18 -11.99 -10.81 -0.40
N LEU A 19 -10.91 -11.00 -1.18
CA LEU A 19 -11.02 -11.40 -2.57
C LEU A 19 -11.41 -12.88 -2.66
N ASN A 20 -12.48 -13.21 -3.40
CA ASN A 20 -12.82 -14.60 -3.70
C ASN A 20 -12.00 -15.15 -4.90
N SER A 21 -12.00 -16.47 -5.09
CA SER A 21 -11.20 -17.11 -6.13
C SER A 21 -11.65 -16.72 -7.55
N GLN A 22 -12.95 -16.54 -7.78
CA GLN A 22 -13.47 -16.15 -9.10
C GLN A 22 -13.01 -14.74 -9.49
N ASP A 23 -13.00 -13.81 -8.54
CA ASP A 23 -12.51 -12.45 -8.78
C ASP A 23 -10.99 -12.43 -9.01
N ALA A 24 -10.23 -13.30 -8.32
CA ALA A 24 -8.81 -13.45 -8.58
C ALA A 24 -8.52 -13.94 -10.01
N GLU A 25 -9.26 -14.94 -10.49
CA GLU A 25 -9.19 -15.41 -11.87
C GLU A 25 -9.55 -14.30 -12.88
N ASN A 26 -10.64 -13.57 -12.65
CA ASN A 26 -11.07 -12.46 -13.50
C ASN A 26 -10.03 -11.33 -13.58
N LEU A 27 -9.24 -11.15 -12.50
CA LEU A 27 -8.15 -10.18 -12.42
C LEU A 27 -6.83 -10.72 -12.99
N ASN A 28 -6.77 -12.01 -13.35
CA ASN A 28 -5.56 -12.70 -13.79
C ASN A 28 -4.41 -12.57 -12.77
N VAL A 29 -4.71 -12.84 -11.49
CA VAL A 29 -3.76 -12.81 -10.38
C VAL A 29 -3.77 -14.13 -9.62
N GLU A 30 -2.63 -14.51 -9.07
CA GLU A 30 -2.52 -15.63 -8.15
C GLU A 30 -2.81 -15.15 -6.73
N LYS A 31 -3.96 -15.59 -6.16
CA LYS A 31 -4.27 -15.32 -4.75
C LYS A 31 -3.45 -16.23 -3.86
N VAL A 32 -2.71 -15.63 -2.92
CA VAL A 32 -1.78 -16.34 -2.02
C VAL A 32 -1.88 -15.85 -0.58
N ASP A 33 -1.27 -16.58 0.35
CA ASP A 33 -1.09 -16.13 1.72
C ASP A 33 -0.01 -15.05 1.83
N LEU A 34 -0.09 -14.22 2.87
CA LEU A 34 0.81 -13.10 3.09
C LEU A 34 2.27 -13.56 3.15
N ASP A 35 2.55 -14.60 3.93
CA ASP A 35 3.90 -15.13 4.10
C ASP A 35 4.48 -15.65 2.79
N TYR A 36 3.68 -16.38 2.00
CA TYR A 36 4.09 -16.87 0.68
C TYR A 36 4.39 -15.71 -0.28
N LEU A 37 3.57 -14.64 -0.25
CA LEU A 37 3.82 -13.44 -1.05
C LEU A 37 5.19 -12.84 -0.72
N PHE A 38 5.50 -12.67 0.57
CA PHE A 38 6.78 -12.10 1.01
C PHE A 38 7.97 -12.98 0.65
N GLU A 39 7.81 -14.30 0.65
CA GLU A 39 8.87 -15.26 0.28
C GLU A 39 9.16 -15.28 -1.22
N ARG A 40 8.16 -15.03 -2.08
CA ARG A 40 8.24 -15.28 -3.52
C ARG A 40 8.37 -14.02 -4.37
N ALA A 41 7.91 -12.88 -3.90
CA ALA A 41 7.88 -11.67 -4.70
C ALA A 41 9.25 -10.97 -4.78
N ASP A 42 9.59 -10.48 -5.97
CA ASP A 42 10.76 -9.61 -6.18
C ASP A 42 10.43 -8.14 -5.87
N ILE A 43 9.16 -7.74 -6.03
CA ILE A 43 8.64 -6.41 -5.72
C ILE A 43 7.34 -6.57 -4.95
N ILE A 44 7.26 -5.97 -3.78
CA ILE A 44 6.07 -5.98 -2.91
C ILE A 44 5.55 -4.55 -2.80
N SER A 45 4.27 -4.35 -3.10
CA SER A 45 3.61 -3.03 -3.00
C SER A 45 2.39 -3.12 -2.11
N LEU A 46 2.35 -2.29 -1.05
CA LEU A 46 1.26 -2.26 -0.08
C LEU A 46 0.14 -1.34 -0.55
N HIS A 47 -1.11 -1.82 -0.48
CA HIS A 47 -2.33 -1.11 -0.87
C HIS A 47 -3.47 -1.27 0.13
N ALA A 48 -3.23 -1.92 1.27
CA ALA A 48 -4.22 -2.12 2.31
C ALA A 48 -4.63 -0.78 2.98
N PRO A 49 -5.86 -0.64 3.46
CA PRO A 49 -6.24 0.48 4.32
C PRO A 49 -5.56 0.36 5.68
N SER A 50 -5.53 1.45 6.46
CA SER A 50 -5.14 1.41 7.86
C SER A 50 -6.37 1.08 8.71
N CYS A 51 -6.37 -0.07 9.34
CA CYS A 51 -7.39 -0.55 10.27
C CYS A 51 -6.72 -1.49 11.29
N PRO A 52 -7.41 -1.88 12.38
CA PRO A 52 -6.81 -2.74 13.41
C PRO A 52 -6.21 -4.04 12.86
N GLU A 53 -6.84 -4.64 11.84
CA GLU A 53 -6.42 -5.91 11.24
C GLU A 53 -5.16 -5.77 10.37
N THR A 54 -4.85 -4.57 9.91
CA THR A 54 -3.70 -4.28 9.04
C THR A 54 -2.59 -3.54 9.76
N ASP A 55 -2.79 -3.16 11.03
CA ASP A 55 -1.78 -2.50 11.82
C ASP A 55 -0.59 -3.44 12.03
N HIS A 56 0.61 -2.97 11.62
CA HIS A 56 1.84 -3.75 11.66
C HIS A 56 1.75 -5.12 10.97
N MET A 57 0.89 -5.27 9.94
CA MET A 57 0.76 -6.52 9.19
C MET A 57 2.07 -6.95 8.52
N VAL A 58 2.97 -6.01 8.29
CA VAL A 58 4.34 -6.25 7.83
C VAL A 58 5.29 -6.03 9.01
N GLY A 59 5.57 -7.09 9.71
CA GLY A 59 6.53 -7.13 10.81
C GLY A 59 7.84 -7.82 10.43
N LEU A 60 8.66 -8.11 11.44
CA LEU A 60 9.96 -8.75 11.25
C LEU A 60 9.84 -10.11 10.52
N ALA A 61 8.79 -10.89 10.83
CA ALA A 61 8.58 -12.19 10.21
C ALA A 61 8.38 -12.09 8.68
N GLN A 62 7.60 -11.13 8.21
CA GLN A 62 7.38 -10.89 6.79
C GLN A 62 8.63 -10.31 6.11
N LEU A 63 9.27 -9.32 6.74
CA LEU A 63 10.48 -8.69 6.20
C LEU A 63 11.64 -9.68 6.07
N ALA A 64 11.85 -10.55 7.04
CA ALA A 64 12.88 -11.58 7.01
C ALA A 64 12.67 -12.62 5.90
N ARG A 65 11.43 -12.84 5.45
CA ARG A 65 11.12 -13.75 4.34
C ARG A 65 11.42 -13.16 2.97
N MET A 66 11.54 -11.85 2.85
CA MET A 66 11.82 -11.19 1.57
C MET A 66 13.11 -11.74 0.96
N ARG A 67 13.12 -11.88 -0.35
CA ARG A 67 14.31 -12.31 -1.11
C ARG A 67 15.39 -11.23 -1.07
N ASP A 68 16.65 -11.66 -1.17
CA ASP A 68 17.76 -10.72 -1.29
C ASP A 68 17.62 -9.84 -2.53
N GLY A 69 17.74 -8.53 -2.35
CA GLY A 69 17.55 -7.54 -3.39
C GLY A 69 16.09 -7.22 -3.72
N ALA A 70 15.10 -7.84 -3.05
CA ALA A 70 13.69 -7.51 -3.23
C ALA A 70 13.38 -6.07 -2.82
N LEU A 71 12.32 -5.50 -3.40
CA LEU A 71 11.88 -4.13 -3.17
C LEU A 71 10.53 -4.09 -2.46
N LEU A 72 10.47 -3.47 -1.29
CA LEU A 72 9.23 -3.12 -0.59
C LEU A 72 8.83 -1.69 -0.90
N ILE A 73 7.58 -1.49 -1.34
CA ILE A 73 7.01 -0.18 -1.65
C ILE A 73 5.80 0.05 -0.75
N ASN A 74 5.78 1.18 -0.04
CA ASN A 74 4.62 1.61 0.73
C ASN A 74 4.20 3.04 0.35
N THR A 75 3.10 3.15 -0.39
CA THR A 75 2.40 4.39 -0.71
C THR A 75 0.98 4.40 -0.14
N ALA A 76 0.68 3.49 0.77
CA ALA A 76 -0.64 3.35 1.39
C ALA A 76 -0.71 4.07 2.75
N ARG A 77 -0.23 3.44 3.82
CA ARG A 77 -0.17 4.03 5.18
C ARG A 77 1.06 3.50 5.93
N GLY A 78 1.69 4.37 6.73
CA GLY A 78 2.88 4.02 7.51
C GLY A 78 2.62 2.92 8.54
N SER A 79 1.44 2.91 9.16
CA SER A 79 1.04 1.93 10.18
C SER A 79 0.96 0.47 9.70
N LEU A 80 0.98 0.23 8.39
CA LEU A 80 1.00 -1.14 7.84
C LEU A 80 2.31 -1.88 8.13
N ILE A 81 3.39 -1.14 8.42
CA ILE A 81 4.72 -1.70 8.66
C ILE A 81 5.14 -1.39 10.10
N ASP A 82 5.64 -2.37 10.82
CA ASP A 82 6.42 -2.14 12.04
C ASP A 82 7.72 -1.44 11.67
N HIS A 83 7.83 -0.16 11.98
CA HIS A 83 8.99 0.67 11.64
C HIS A 83 10.27 0.23 12.34
N SER A 84 10.17 -0.36 13.54
CA SER A 84 11.33 -0.88 14.25
C SER A 84 11.90 -2.09 13.52
N ALA A 85 11.03 -3.01 13.14
CA ALA A 85 11.41 -4.17 12.33
C ALA A 85 11.97 -3.75 10.95
N LEU A 86 11.37 -2.71 10.33
CA LEU A 86 11.85 -2.19 9.06
C LEU A 86 13.25 -1.58 9.17
N ILE A 87 13.55 -0.83 10.23
CA ILE A 87 14.88 -0.26 10.49
C ILE A 87 15.91 -1.37 10.65
N GLU A 88 15.57 -2.42 11.40
CA GLU A 88 16.44 -3.57 11.61
C GLU A 88 16.75 -4.27 10.28
N GLU A 89 15.73 -4.66 9.53
CA GLU A 89 15.87 -5.42 8.30
C GLU A 89 16.53 -4.59 7.18
N ALA A 90 16.10 -3.34 6.98
CA ALA A 90 16.69 -2.46 5.98
C ALA A 90 18.15 -2.12 6.31
N GLY A 91 18.50 -2.07 7.61
CA GLY A 91 19.87 -1.85 8.10
C GLY A 91 20.84 -2.94 7.68
N THR A 92 20.40 -4.14 7.36
CA THR A 92 21.24 -5.23 6.83
C THR A 92 21.71 -4.95 5.38
N GLY A 93 21.02 -4.06 4.65
CA GLY A 93 21.26 -3.80 3.24
C GLY A 93 20.70 -4.88 2.29
N ARG A 94 20.06 -5.92 2.83
CA ARG A 94 19.57 -7.09 2.08
C ARG A 94 18.39 -6.74 1.16
N ILE A 95 17.48 -5.90 1.62
CA ILE A 95 16.29 -5.45 0.87
C ILE A 95 16.38 -3.98 0.49
N ARG A 96 15.60 -3.59 -0.50
CA ARG A 96 15.40 -2.18 -0.91
C ARG A 96 14.02 -1.72 -0.46
N VAL A 97 13.90 -0.45 -0.11
CA VAL A 97 12.66 0.10 0.45
C VAL A 97 12.33 1.43 -0.20
N ALA A 98 11.07 1.65 -0.55
CA ALA A 98 10.54 2.92 -1.04
C ALA A 98 9.28 3.29 -0.22
N LEU A 99 9.37 4.37 0.55
CA LEU A 99 8.31 4.85 1.44
C LEU A 99 7.83 6.23 0.99
N ASP A 100 6.53 6.35 0.73
CA ASP A 100 5.88 7.66 0.61
C ASP A 100 5.18 8.06 1.92
N VAL A 101 4.95 7.09 2.79
CA VAL A 101 4.28 7.22 4.10
C VAL A 101 5.10 6.55 5.20
N THR A 102 5.07 7.10 6.41
CA THR A 102 5.82 6.61 7.58
C THR A 102 4.99 6.66 8.85
N THR A 103 5.46 6.01 9.92
CA THR A 103 4.91 6.15 11.28
C THR A 103 6.06 6.31 12.27
N PRO A 104 6.17 7.47 12.98
CA PRO A 104 5.31 8.65 12.85
C PRO A 104 5.47 9.38 11.50
N GLU A 105 4.52 10.25 11.18
CA GLU A 105 4.57 11.11 10.01
C GLU A 105 4.43 12.58 10.44
N PRO A 106 5.39 13.47 10.09
CA PRO A 106 6.59 13.19 9.30
C PRO A 106 7.61 12.32 10.04
N LEU A 107 8.42 11.58 9.26
CA LEU A 107 9.51 10.76 9.82
C LEU A 107 10.51 11.65 10.59
N PRO A 108 10.90 11.31 11.83
CA PRO A 108 11.87 12.06 12.61
C PRO A 108 13.17 12.33 11.86
N SER A 109 13.78 13.49 12.12
CA SER A 109 15.00 13.91 11.43
C SER A 109 16.22 13.03 11.73
N ASP A 110 16.22 12.39 12.89
CA ASP A 110 17.26 11.47 13.37
C ASP A 110 17.01 10.00 13.01
N SER A 111 15.89 9.70 12.37
CA SER A 111 15.56 8.32 11.97
C SER A 111 16.69 7.69 11.13
N PRO A 112 17.13 6.47 11.50
CA PRO A 112 18.16 5.74 10.74
C PRO A 112 17.79 5.55 9.25
N LEU A 113 16.50 5.37 8.93
CA LEU A 113 16.02 5.17 7.55
C LEU A 113 16.47 6.27 6.59
N ARG A 114 16.64 7.53 7.08
CA ARG A 114 17.09 8.66 6.27
C ARG A 114 18.52 8.55 5.77
N LYS A 115 19.33 7.69 6.39
CA LYS A 115 20.75 7.53 6.10
C LYS A 115 21.06 6.25 5.34
N MET A 116 20.08 5.38 5.15
CA MET A 116 20.26 4.10 4.47
C MET A 116 20.23 4.28 2.96
N ALA A 117 21.28 3.85 2.25
CA ALA A 117 21.42 3.98 0.80
C ALA A 117 20.40 3.14 0.01
N ASN A 118 19.86 2.10 0.62
CA ASN A 118 18.84 1.20 0.07
C ASN A 118 17.40 1.65 0.38
N VAL A 119 17.20 2.83 1.02
CA VAL A 119 15.90 3.37 1.38
C VAL A 119 15.66 4.70 0.66
N ILE A 120 14.53 4.80 -0.05
CA ILE A 120 14.03 6.03 -0.65
C ILE A 120 12.80 6.48 0.14
N ILE A 121 12.75 7.77 0.51
CA ILE A 121 11.62 8.36 1.24
C ILE A 121 11.14 9.58 0.49
N THR A 122 9.83 9.64 0.23
CA THR A 122 9.14 10.82 -0.31
C THR A 122 8.14 11.36 0.73
N PRO A 123 7.84 12.67 0.75
CA PRO A 123 7.03 13.27 1.80
C PRO A 123 5.52 13.23 1.47
N HIS A 124 4.96 12.02 1.38
CA HIS A 124 3.53 11.73 1.13
C HIS A 124 3.01 12.43 -0.15
N LEU A 125 3.70 12.21 -1.27
CA LEU A 125 3.42 12.85 -2.56
C LEU A 125 2.72 11.94 -3.56
N ALA A 126 2.62 10.64 -3.31
CA ALA A 126 2.14 9.66 -4.29
C ALA A 126 0.71 9.95 -4.81
N GLY A 127 -0.13 10.60 -3.97
CA GLY A 127 -1.48 11.03 -4.34
C GLY A 127 -1.58 12.49 -4.84
N GLN A 128 -0.50 13.26 -4.81
CA GLN A 128 -0.54 14.72 -5.01
C GLN A 128 -0.25 15.19 -6.44
N GLY A 129 -0.32 14.31 -7.43
CA GLY A 129 -0.16 14.72 -8.83
C GLY A 129 -1.30 15.66 -9.28
N ARG A 130 -0.98 16.58 -10.21
CA ARG A 130 -1.97 17.51 -10.80
C ARG A 130 -3.24 16.78 -11.24
N TYR A 131 -3.11 15.66 -11.93
CA TYR A 131 -4.22 14.83 -12.36
C TYR A 131 -5.04 14.28 -11.18
N GLY A 132 -4.38 13.87 -10.08
CA GLY A 132 -5.06 13.40 -8.86
C GLY A 132 -5.93 14.49 -8.24
N HIS A 133 -5.41 15.70 -8.08
CA HIS A 133 -6.15 16.84 -7.54
C HIS A 133 -7.35 17.24 -8.42
N GLU A 134 -7.18 17.25 -9.74
CA GLU A 134 -8.29 17.55 -10.68
C GLU A 134 -9.40 16.48 -10.56
N GLN A 135 -9.06 15.19 -10.44
CA GLN A 135 -10.02 14.11 -10.27
C GLN A 135 -10.74 14.17 -8.91
N ILE A 136 -10.02 14.47 -7.83
CA ILE A 136 -10.62 14.63 -6.50
C ILE A 136 -11.59 15.83 -6.51
N GLY A 137 -11.19 16.96 -7.08
CA GLY A 137 -12.04 18.14 -7.19
C GLY A 137 -13.32 17.87 -7.98
N ALA A 138 -13.20 17.24 -9.15
CA ALA A 138 -14.33 16.87 -9.98
C ALA A 138 -15.29 15.88 -9.27
N ALA A 139 -14.74 14.86 -8.61
CA ALA A 139 -15.52 13.87 -7.87
C ALA A 139 -16.25 14.51 -6.67
N THR A 140 -15.60 15.44 -5.97
CA THR A 140 -16.21 16.19 -4.86
C THR A 140 -17.36 17.06 -5.34
N LEU A 141 -17.17 17.80 -6.44
CA LEU A 141 -18.24 18.62 -7.03
C LEU A 141 -19.44 17.77 -7.44
N GLN A 142 -19.20 16.67 -8.14
CA GLN A 142 -20.26 15.74 -8.54
C GLN A 142 -21.01 15.16 -7.32
N ALA A 143 -20.28 14.79 -6.27
CA ALA A 143 -20.89 14.27 -5.03
C ALA A 143 -21.82 15.31 -4.37
N LEU A 144 -21.43 16.59 -4.34
CA LEU A 144 -22.25 17.69 -3.84
C LEU A 144 -23.51 17.89 -4.71
N GLU A 145 -23.36 17.93 -6.04
CA GLU A 145 -24.48 18.05 -6.97
C GLU A 145 -25.49 16.92 -6.80
N ASP A 146 -25.01 15.67 -6.70
CA ASP A 146 -25.85 14.49 -6.51
C ASP A 146 -26.59 14.56 -5.17
N PHE A 147 -25.89 14.92 -4.08
CA PHE A 147 -26.48 15.06 -2.75
C PHE A 147 -27.62 16.09 -2.73
N PHE A 148 -27.38 17.30 -3.21
CA PHE A 148 -28.38 18.36 -3.22
C PHE A 148 -29.51 18.14 -4.23
N SER A 149 -29.30 17.27 -5.23
CA SER A 149 -30.33 16.84 -6.18
C SER A 149 -31.11 15.62 -5.73
N GLY A 150 -30.84 15.07 -4.53
CA GLY A 150 -31.47 13.86 -4.03
C GLY A 150 -31.10 12.58 -4.76
N LYS A 151 -29.98 12.58 -5.50
CA LYS A 151 -29.46 11.41 -6.21
C LYS A 151 -28.54 10.58 -5.30
N PRO A 152 -28.35 9.29 -5.57
CA PRO A 152 -27.36 8.47 -4.88
C PRO A 152 -25.95 9.03 -5.10
N VAL A 153 -25.24 9.30 -4.01
CA VAL A 153 -23.85 9.81 -4.04
C VAL A 153 -22.90 8.63 -4.28
N ARG A 154 -22.14 8.68 -5.37
CA ARG A 154 -21.13 7.67 -5.66
C ARG A 154 -20.00 7.74 -4.62
N GLY A 155 -19.70 6.61 -3.98
CA GLY A 155 -18.64 6.53 -2.96
C GLY A 155 -19.07 7.04 -1.59
N ALA A 156 -20.39 7.26 -1.34
CA ALA A 156 -20.90 7.53 -0.01
C ALA A 156 -20.45 6.43 0.95
N VAL A 157 -19.91 6.85 2.09
CA VAL A 157 -19.49 5.93 3.15
C VAL A 157 -20.73 5.51 3.95
N ASP A 158 -20.96 4.21 4.01
CA ASP A 158 -22.01 3.66 4.89
C ASP A 158 -21.54 3.77 6.35
N HIS A 159 -22.30 4.50 7.15
CA HIS A 159 -22.00 4.71 8.58
C HIS A 159 -21.83 3.39 9.34
N ALA A 160 -22.59 2.37 8.99
CA ALA A 160 -22.47 1.04 9.58
C ALA A 160 -21.16 0.30 9.27
N ARG A 161 -20.42 0.77 8.25
CA ARG A 161 -19.09 0.23 7.86
C ARG A 161 -17.92 1.08 8.40
N TRP A 162 -18.21 2.24 8.98
CA TRP A 162 -17.19 3.13 9.52
C TRP A 162 -16.59 2.61 10.83
N GLU A 163 -17.32 1.81 11.57
CA GLU A 163 -16.93 1.27 12.88
C GLU A 163 -16.22 -0.11 12.81
N ARG A 164 -15.83 -0.54 11.60
CA ARG A 164 -15.10 -1.81 11.40
C ARG A 164 -13.65 -1.60 11.10
#